data_380c02f52020bfb92a69ac2f264a3815
#
_entry.id   380c02f52020bfb92a69ac2f264a3815
#
_cell.length_a   1.000
_cell.length_b   1.000
_cell.length_c   1.000
_cell.angle_alpha   90.00
_cell.angle_beta   90.00
_cell.angle_gamma   90.00
#
_symmetry.space_group_name_H-M   'P 1'
#
loop_
_entity.id
_entity.type
_entity.pdbx_description
1 polymer ?
#
loop_
_entity_poly.entity_id
_entity_poly.type
_entity_poly.pdbx_seq_one_letter_code
_entity_poly.pdbx_strand_id
1 'polypeptide(L)'
;XELPGRFFHVITSYSIHYTKLYDIEINESLSFNSHINKIVKNAFYRSIQLLRTIHSTNPKIWSISFKSYVRPILEYGPEIWNPMTKILTNQIEKVQKFYTFHALRKCKRSKIAYLDRLKVFDLETLSLRRTLYDLTMIYKIINHFTSIDPKKLITFSSRPNRNKHKQQIQILRKTSKTENWILNRCTNTWNSLPKNIINSKTPKQFWVLLKNHLLKTKEINNTFIYY
;
A
#
# COMPACT_ATOMS: atom_id res chain seq x y z
N UNK A 1 2.20 18.09 20.01
CA UNK A 1 2.53 17.93 19.82
C UNK A 1 3.26 17.14 19.84
N GLU A 2 3.31 16.73 20.53
CA GLU A 2 4.29 15.69 20.84
C GLU A 2 4.09 14.37 20.04
N LEU A 3 2.93 14.15 19.44
CA LEU A 3 2.59 12.87 18.80
C LEU A 3 3.37 12.51 17.52
N PRO A 4 3.73 13.42 16.63
CA PRO A 4 4.53 13.06 15.46
C PRO A 4 5.95 12.57 15.80
N GLY A 5 6.53 13.13 16.86
CA GLY A 5 7.87 12.75 17.30
C GLY A 5 7.97 11.31 17.82
N ARG A 6 6.93 10.83 18.48
CA ARG A 6 6.93 9.47 19.07
C ARG A 6 6.83 8.37 17.99
N PHE A 7 6.05 8.58 16.94
CA PHE A 7 5.97 7.59 15.85
C PHE A 7 7.29 7.50 15.08
N PHE A 8 7.85 8.65 14.75
CA PHE A 8 9.16 8.68 14.09
C PHE A 8 10.27 8.16 15.01
N HIS A 9 10.19 8.43 16.30
CA HIS A 9 11.16 7.89 17.26
C HIS A 9 11.06 6.37 17.39
N VAL A 10 9.85 5.81 17.35
CA VAL A 10 9.63 4.36 17.36
C VAL A 10 10.15 3.74 16.06
N ILE A 11 9.88 4.37 14.92
CA ILE A 11 10.39 3.90 13.62
C ILE A 11 11.91 4.14 13.53
N THR A 12 12.42 5.29 13.99
CA THR A 12 13.85 5.60 13.93
C THR A 12 14.68 4.84 14.97
N SER A 13 14.15 4.54 16.15
CA SER A 13 14.86 3.69 17.09
C SER A 13 14.98 2.25 16.61
N TYR A 14 13.99 1.78 15.84
CA TYR A 14 14.13 0.50 15.11
C TYR A 14 14.97 0.64 13.84
N SER A 15 14.97 1.79 13.19
CA SER A 15 15.74 2.01 11.97
C SER A 15 17.21 2.34 12.20
N ILE A 16 17.63 2.69 13.43
CA ILE A 16 19.05 2.88 13.73
C ILE A 16 19.84 1.58 13.51
N HIS A 17 19.26 0.42 13.78
CA HIS A 17 19.86 -0.88 13.43
C HIS A 17 19.67 -1.27 11.96
N TYR A 18 18.75 -0.62 11.24
CA TYR A 18 18.39 -0.97 9.86
C TYR A 18 18.56 0.19 8.87
N THR A 19 19.31 1.22 9.23
CA THR A 19 19.55 2.39 8.36
C THR A 19 20.21 2.02 7.02
N LYS A 20 20.89 0.88 6.95
CA LYS A 20 21.45 0.35 5.70
C LYS A 20 20.45 -0.43 4.85
N LEU A 21 19.27 -0.81 5.41
CA LEU A 21 18.24 -1.60 4.71
C LEU A 21 17.10 -0.75 4.19
N TYR A 22 16.92 0.48 4.71
CA TYR A 22 15.81 1.35 4.34
C TYR A 22 16.32 2.63 3.68
N ASP A 23 16.50 2.59 2.36
CA ASP A 23 16.86 3.75 1.54
C ASP A 23 15.61 4.61 1.25
N ILE A 24 14.87 4.97 2.31
CA ILE A 24 13.68 5.83 2.21
C ILE A 24 14.12 7.27 2.47
N GLU A 25 13.93 8.14 1.48
CA GLU A 25 14.26 9.56 1.57
C GLU A 25 13.11 10.33 2.20
N ILE A 26 13.40 11.03 3.28
CA ILE A 26 12.45 11.90 4.00
C ILE A 26 13.10 13.28 4.07
N ASN A 27 12.35 14.32 3.71
CA ASN A 27 12.82 15.70 3.87
C ASN A 27 12.35 16.29 5.20
N GLU A 28 12.78 17.51 5.53
CA GLU A 28 12.47 18.21 6.76
C GLU A 28 10.96 18.48 6.94
N SER A 29 10.21 18.55 5.85
CA SER A 29 8.75 18.73 5.87
C SER A 29 7.98 17.39 5.97
N LEU A 30 8.68 16.28 6.22
CA LEU A 30 8.12 14.92 6.27
C LEU A 30 7.41 14.53 4.96
N SER A 31 7.89 15.05 3.84
CA SER A 31 7.37 14.73 2.51
C SER A 31 8.19 13.60 1.88
N PHE A 32 7.51 12.68 1.22
CA PHE A 32 8.11 11.55 0.51
C PHE A 32 8.16 11.76 -1.01
N ASN A 33 7.97 12.98 -1.49
CA ASN A 33 7.92 13.27 -2.94
C ASN A 33 9.22 12.85 -3.64
N SER A 34 10.38 13.19 -3.06
CA SER A 34 11.70 12.79 -3.57
C SER A 34 11.83 11.28 -3.64
N HIS A 35 11.49 10.60 -2.56
CA HIS A 35 11.53 9.14 -2.48
C HIS A 35 10.64 8.51 -3.58
N ILE A 36 9.39 8.98 -3.71
CA ILE A 36 8.45 8.45 -4.70
C ILE A 36 8.99 8.67 -6.13
N ASN A 37 9.53 9.85 -6.41
CA ASN A 37 10.14 10.13 -7.72
C ASN A 37 11.30 9.17 -8.01
N LYS A 38 12.14 8.90 -7.02
CA LYS A 38 13.28 7.98 -7.13
C LYS A 38 12.82 6.54 -7.42
N ILE A 39 11.88 6.01 -6.62
CA ILE A 39 11.41 4.63 -6.81
C ILE A 39 10.65 4.46 -8.13
N VAL A 40 9.89 5.47 -8.55
CA VAL A 40 9.16 5.47 -9.83
C VAL A 40 10.16 5.45 -10.99
N LYS A 41 11.21 6.30 -10.96
CA LYS A 41 12.26 6.34 -11.97
C LYS A 41 12.96 4.97 -12.08
N ASN A 42 13.35 4.40 -10.95
CA ASN A 42 14.02 3.10 -10.89
C ASN A 42 13.13 1.97 -11.42
N ALA A 43 11.86 2.00 -11.06
CA ALA A 43 10.89 0.99 -11.51
C ALA A 43 10.59 1.10 -13.01
N PHE A 44 10.53 2.32 -13.58
CA PHE A 44 10.44 2.53 -15.03
C PHE A 44 11.68 1.96 -15.74
N TYR A 45 12.85 2.28 -15.23
CA TYR A 45 14.12 1.78 -15.80
C TYR A 45 14.13 0.25 -15.82
N ARG A 46 13.80 -0.38 -14.69
CA ARG A 46 13.72 -1.84 -14.59
C ARG A 46 12.66 -2.41 -15.53
N SER A 47 11.52 -1.74 -15.67
CA SER A 47 10.46 -2.15 -16.61
C SER A 47 10.96 -2.17 -18.05
N ILE A 48 11.69 -1.14 -18.46
CA ILE A 48 12.25 -1.03 -19.82
C ILE A 48 13.26 -2.15 -20.06
N GLN A 49 14.14 -2.41 -19.09
CA GLN A 49 15.10 -3.53 -19.19
C GLN A 49 14.39 -4.86 -19.46
N LEU A 50 13.38 -5.19 -18.66
CA LEU A 50 12.63 -6.44 -18.81
C LEU A 50 11.91 -6.52 -20.18
N LEU A 51 11.32 -5.40 -20.61
CA LEU A 51 10.63 -5.32 -21.91
C LEU A 51 11.58 -5.52 -23.09
N ARG A 52 12.86 -5.18 -22.93
CA ARG A 52 13.90 -5.40 -23.96
C ARG A 52 14.43 -6.82 -23.97
N THR A 53 14.62 -7.42 -22.77
CA THR A 53 15.30 -8.71 -22.63
C THR A 53 14.36 -9.90 -22.76
N ILE A 54 13.11 -9.76 -22.33
CA ILE A 54 12.17 -10.90 -22.36
C ILE A 54 11.50 -11.00 -23.74
N HIS A 55 11.58 -12.18 -24.34
CA HIS A 55 10.94 -12.52 -25.61
C HIS A 55 9.95 -13.66 -25.37
N SER A 56 8.73 -13.31 -24.96
CA SER A 56 7.69 -14.29 -24.65
C SER A 56 6.31 -13.77 -25.01
N THR A 57 5.45 -14.65 -25.48
CA THR A 57 4.03 -14.38 -25.72
C THR A 57 3.15 -14.82 -24.53
N ASN A 58 3.74 -15.45 -23.51
CA ASN A 58 3.01 -15.98 -22.36
C ASN A 58 2.81 -14.90 -21.29
N PRO A 59 1.57 -14.48 -20.99
CA PRO A 59 1.31 -13.46 -19.96
C PRO A 59 1.85 -13.81 -18.56
N LYS A 60 1.93 -15.11 -18.23
CA LYS A 60 2.41 -15.56 -16.92
C LYS A 60 3.87 -15.16 -16.70
N ILE A 61 4.71 -15.25 -17.74
CA ILE A 61 6.13 -14.83 -17.65
C ILE A 61 6.22 -13.33 -17.34
N TRP A 62 5.42 -12.50 -18.01
CA TRP A 62 5.36 -11.06 -17.77
C TRP A 62 4.85 -10.73 -16.36
N SER A 63 3.85 -11.48 -15.88
CA SER A 63 3.35 -11.34 -14.51
C SER A 63 4.44 -11.63 -13.49
N ILE A 64 5.11 -12.76 -13.63
CA ILE A 64 6.19 -13.18 -12.72
C ILE A 64 7.33 -12.14 -12.73
N SER A 65 7.76 -11.71 -13.92
CA SER A 65 8.87 -10.74 -14.01
C SER A 65 8.51 -9.40 -13.38
N PHE A 66 7.26 -8.93 -13.54
CA PHE A 66 6.81 -7.71 -12.84
C PHE A 66 6.82 -7.90 -11.32
N LYS A 67 6.23 -9.01 -10.86
CA LYS A 67 6.10 -9.32 -9.42
C LYS A 67 7.48 -9.48 -8.75
N SER A 68 8.48 -9.99 -9.49
CA SER A 68 9.81 -10.26 -8.92
C SER A 68 10.77 -9.06 -9.01
N TYR A 69 10.70 -8.25 -10.06
CA TYR A 69 11.75 -7.27 -10.35
C TYR A 69 11.30 -5.81 -10.33
N VAL A 70 10.03 -5.53 -10.60
CA VAL A 70 9.53 -4.15 -10.65
C VAL A 70 8.74 -3.81 -9.39
N ARG A 71 7.80 -4.69 -9.05
CA ARG A 71 6.87 -4.45 -7.93
C ARG A 71 7.59 -4.25 -6.59
N PRO A 72 8.66 -5.01 -6.24
CA PRO A 72 9.36 -4.78 -4.97
C PRO A 72 9.94 -3.37 -4.82
N ILE A 73 10.37 -2.75 -5.93
CA ILE A 73 10.86 -1.36 -5.92
C ILE A 73 9.75 -0.40 -5.51
N LEU A 74 8.49 -0.68 -5.94
CA LEU A 74 7.31 0.17 -5.70
C LEU A 74 6.57 -0.17 -4.41
N GLU A 75 7.01 -1.22 -3.69
CA GLU A 75 6.31 -1.72 -2.50
C GLU A 75 7.25 -1.91 -1.30
N TYR A 76 8.44 -1.34 -1.34
CA TYR A 76 9.38 -1.44 -0.23
C TYR A 76 8.99 -0.44 0.87
N GLY A 77 8.58 -0.94 2.04
CA GLY A 77 8.18 -0.13 3.19
C GLY A 77 7.03 0.85 2.94
N PRO A 78 5.97 0.45 2.21
CA PRO A 78 4.93 1.40 1.81
C PRO A 78 4.16 1.97 2.99
N GLU A 79 4.15 1.30 4.14
CA GLU A 79 3.50 1.75 5.37
C GLU A 79 4.06 3.09 5.85
N ILE A 80 5.30 3.41 5.46
CA ILE A 80 5.97 4.66 5.85
C ILE A 80 5.56 5.79 4.90
N TRP A 81 5.66 5.57 3.58
CA TRP A 81 5.63 6.65 2.57
C TRP A 81 4.39 6.66 1.68
N ASN A 82 3.42 5.77 1.88
CA ASN A 82 2.22 5.67 1.01
C ASN A 82 1.54 7.03 0.85
N PRO A 83 1.48 7.60 -0.37
CA PRO A 83 0.97 8.96 -0.55
C PRO A 83 -0.55 9.03 -0.48
N MET A 84 -1.05 10.12 0.09
CA MET A 84 -2.48 10.45 0.10
C MET A 84 -2.93 11.16 -1.18
N THR A 85 -2.00 11.83 -1.87
CA THR A 85 -2.37 12.64 -3.04
C THR A 85 -2.60 11.76 -4.28
N LYS A 86 -3.63 12.12 -5.05
CA LYS A 86 -3.95 11.44 -6.31
C LYS A 86 -2.80 11.52 -7.31
N ILE A 87 -2.08 12.65 -7.31
CA ILE A 87 -0.95 12.88 -8.24
C ILE A 87 0.13 11.81 -8.02
N LEU A 88 0.61 11.66 -6.80
CA LEU A 88 1.67 10.69 -6.47
C LEU A 88 1.19 9.25 -6.62
N THR A 89 -0.05 8.98 -6.20
CA THR A 89 -0.67 7.65 -6.36
C THR A 89 -0.71 7.26 -7.85
N ASN A 90 -1.15 8.19 -8.71
CA ASN A 90 -1.20 7.97 -10.16
C ASN A 90 0.19 7.82 -10.77
N GLN A 91 1.17 8.57 -10.26
CA GLN A 91 2.57 8.48 -10.72
C GLN A 91 3.14 7.08 -10.49
N ILE A 92 2.89 6.50 -9.32
CA ILE A 92 3.29 5.11 -9.01
C ILE A 92 2.55 4.13 -9.95
N GLU A 93 1.24 4.31 -10.09
CA GLU A 93 0.40 3.43 -10.91
C GLU A 93 0.77 3.49 -12.40
N LYS A 94 1.30 4.63 -12.89
CA LYS A 94 1.78 4.79 -14.28
C LYS A 94 2.83 3.75 -14.66
N VAL A 95 3.69 3.32 -13.72
CA VAL A 95 4.69 2.29 -13.98
C VAL A 95 4.02 0.97 -14.37
N GLN A 96 3.03 0.54 -13.59
CA GLN A 96 2.30 -0.71 -13.87
C GLN A 96 1.46 -0.61 -15.15
N LYS A 97 0.83 0.57 -15.37
CA LYS A 97 0.09 0.84 -16.61
C LYS A 97 1.01 0.72 -17.83
N PHE A 98 2.19 1.33 -17.76
CA PHE A 98 3.22 1.28 -18.83
C PHE A 98 3.68 -0.17 -19.06
N TYR A 99 4.12 -0.85 -18.00
CA TYR A 99 4.63 -2.22 -18.11
C TYR A 99 3.58 -3.16 -18.72
N THR A 100 2.37 -3.15 -18.18
CA THR A 100 1.30 -4.07 -18.64
C THR A 100 0.86 -3.75 -20.07
N PHE A 101 0.92 -2.49 -20.49
CA PHE A 101 0.58 -2.10 -21.87
C PHE A 101 1.59 -2.71 -22.86
N HIS A 102 2.89 -2.56 -22.61
CA HIS A 102 3.91 -3.07 -23.51
C HIS A 102 4.01 -4.60 -23.45
N ALA A 103 3.87 -5.20 -22.26
CA ALA A 103 3.82 -6.66 -22.11
C ALA A 103 2.66 -7.27 -22.89
N LEU A 104 1.48 -6.63 -22.88
CA LEU A 104 0.32 -7.11 -23.63
C LEU A 104 0.62 -7.17 -25.15
N ARG A 105 1.30 -6.13 -25.67
CA ARG A 105 1.71 -6.10 -27.10
C ARG A 105 2.71 -7.22 -27.41
N LYS A 106 3.63 -7.52 -26.50
CA LYS A 106 4.57 -8.65 -26.63
C LYS A 106 3.83 -9.99 -26.62
N CYS A 107 2.70 -10.08 -25.91
CA CYS A 107 1.84 -11.27 -25.94
C CYS A 107 0.96 -11.35 -27.20
N LYS A 108 1.12 -10.45 -28.16
CA LYS A 108 0.35 -10.39 -29.42
C LYS A 108 -1.15 -10.31 -29.16
N ARG A 109 -1.55 -9.60 -28.09
CA ARG A 109 -2.96 -9.41 -27.72
C ARG A 109 -3.46 -8.01 -28.10
N SER A 110 -4.75 -7.90 -28.41
CA SER A 110 -5.44 -6.64 -28.70
C SER A 110 -5.37 -5.67 -27.51
N LYS A 111 -5.43 -4.38 -27.81
CA LYS A 111 -5.47 -3.33 -26.79
C LYS A 111 -6.76 -3.46 -25.97
N ILE A 112 -6.60 -3.54 -24.66
CA ILE A 112 -7.72 -3.60 -23.70
C ILE A 112 -7.50 -2.58 -22.60
N ALA A 113 -8.55 -2.28 -21.83
CA ALA A 113 -8.51 -1.33 -20.72
C ALA A 113 -7.54 -1.79 -19.63
N TYR A 114 -7.07 -0.84 -18.83
CA TYR A 114 -6.05 -1.13 -17.80
C TYR A 114 -6.50 -2.20 -16.81
N LEU A 115 -7.74 -2.13 -16.33
CA LEU A 115 -8.25 -3.09 -15.35
C LEU A 115 -8.32 -4.52 -15.92
N ASP A 116 -8.65 -4.63 -17.21
CA ASP A 116 -8.67 -5.95 -17.89
C ASP A 116 -7.25 -6.48 -18.09
N ARG A 117 -6.29 -5.58 -18.38
CA ARG A 117 -4.87 -5.99 -18.40
C ARG A 117 -4.44 -6.58 -17.05
N LEU A 118 -4.89 -6.01 -15.93
CA LEU A 118 -4.57 -6.54 -14.60
C LEU A 118 -5.08 -7.97 -14.43
N LYS A 119 -6.29 -8.27 -14.94
CA LYS A 119 -6.84 -9.63 -14.92
C LYS A 119 -5.96 -10.59 -15.76
N VAL A 120 -5.55 -10.16 -16.96
CA VAL A 120 -4.69 -10.97 -17.85
C VAL A 120 -3.38 -11.33 -17.18
N PHE A 121 -2.79 -10.38 -16.43
CA PHE A 121 -1.49 -10.57 -15.78
C PHE A 121 -1.60 -11.02 -14.32
N ASP A 122 -2.81 -11.29 -13.82
CA ASP A 122 -3.04 -11.64 -12.41
C ASP A 122 -2.36 -10.63 -11.48
N LEU A 123 -2.68 -9.35 -11.66
CA LEU A 123 -2.15 -8.25 -10.86
C LEU A 123 -3.30 -7.46 -10.21
N GLU A 124 -3.02 -6.90 -9.05
CA GLU A 124 -3.90 -5.89 -8.43
C GLU A 124 -3.35 -4.49 -8.72
N THR A 125 -4.17 -3.47 -8.53
CA THR A 125 -3.67 -2.09 -8.56
C THR A 125 -2.66 -1.89 -7.41
N LEU A 126 -1.61 -1.12 -7.67
CA LEU A 126 -0.61 -0.81 -6.64
C LEU A 126 -1.23 -0.02 -5.47
N SER A 127 -2.25 0.78 -5.75
CA SER A 127 -2.99 1.50 -4.71
C SER A 127 -3.69 0.54 -3.75
N LEU A 128 -4.42 -0.47 -4.26
CA LEU A 128 -5.06 -1.48 -3.41
C LEU A 128 -4.02 -2.21 -2.55
N ARG A 129 -2.89 -2.58 -3.14
CA ARG A 129 -1.84 -3.30 -2.43
C ARG A 129 -1.26 -2.48 -1.27
N ARG A 130 -1.00 -1.17 -1.50
CA ARG A 130 -0.52 -0.28 -0.42
C ARG A 130 -1.54 -0.16 0.72
N THR A 131 -2.84 -0.08 0.39
CA THR A 131 -3.90 -0.10 1.42
C THR A 131 -3.89 -1.41 2.22
N LEU A 132 -3.66 -2.54 1.54
CA LEU A 132 -3.54 -3.85 2.20
C LEU A 132 -2.34 -3.89 3.17
N TYR A 133 -1.19 -3.36 2.76
CA TYR A 133 0.01 -3.27 3.62
C TYR A 133 -0.29 -2.41 4.85
N ASP A 134 -0.83 -1.22 4.66
CA ASP A 134 -1.16 -0.30 5.74
C ASP A 134 -2.09 -0.95 6.78
N LEU A 135 -3.22 -1.50 6.34
CA LEU A 135 -4.21 -2.09 7.23
C LEU A 135 -3.68 -3.37 7.91
N THR A 136 -2.83 -4.13 7.20
CA THR A 136 -2.20 -5.32 7.79
C THR A 136 -1.17 -4.93 8.85
N MET A 137 -0.46 -3.82 8.65
CA MET A 137 0.47 -3.31 9.67
C MET A 137 -0.31 -2.89 10.94
N ILE A 138 -1.42 -2.17 10.80
CA ILE A 138 -2.29 -1.82 11.93
C ILE A 138 -2.77 -3.09 12.64
N TYR A 139 -3.25 -4.08 11.88
CA TYR A 139 -3.68 -5.38 12.43
C TYR A 139 -2.56 -6.04 13.22
N LYS A 140 -1.34 -6.09 12.68
CA LYS A 140 -0.17 -6.68 13.32
C LYS A 140 0.18 -5.98 14.64
N ILE A 141 0.11 -4.65 14.66
CA ILE A 141 0.40 -3.86 15.86
C ILE A 141 -0.65 -4.15 16.93
N ILE A 142 -1.94 -4.08 16.59
CA ILE A 142 -3.04 -4.26 17.55
C ILE A 142 -3.02 -5.67 18.18
N ASN A 143 -2.67 -6.68 17.38
CA ASN A 143 -2.68 -8.07 17.81
C ASN A 143 -1.29 -8.58 18.24
N HIS A 144 -0.34 -7.68 18.53
CA HIS A 144 1.00 -8.00 19.06
C HIS A 144 1.83 -8.94 18.16
N PHE A 145 1.64 -8.85 16.83
CA PHE A 145 2.51 -9.52 15.85
C PHE A 145 3.76 -8.70 15.52
N THR A 146 3.97 -7.58 16.21
CA THR A 146 5.16 -6.73 16.14
C THR A 146 5.61 -6.42 17.55
N SER A 147 6.84 -5.93 17.69
CA SER A 147 7.38 -5.47 18.98
C SER A 147 6.84 -4.09 19.40
N ILE A 148 6.05 -3.44 18.54
CA ILE A 148 5.46 -2.12 18.84
C ILE A 148 4.29 -2.30 19.81
N ASP A 149 4.35 -1.59 20.95
CA ASP A 149 3.23 -1.56 21.91
C ASP A 149 2.07 -0.75 21.30
N PRO A 150 0.90 -1.38 21.09
CA PRO A 150 -0.26 -0.65 20.52
C PRO A 150 -0.64 0.59 21.32
N LYS A 151 -0.54 0.56 22.64
CA LYS A 151 -0.95 1.67 23.52
C LYS A 151 -0.10 2.94 23.31
N LYS A 152 1.15 2.77 22.87
CA LYS A 152 2.03 3.91 22.57
C LYS A 152 1.69 4.61 21.27
N LEU A 153 1.00 3.92 20.36
CA LEU A 153 0.77 4.40 18.99
C LEU A 153 -0.70 4.66 18.71
N ILE A 154 -1.59 3.81 19.23
CA ILE A 154 -3.02 3.79 18.86
C ILE A 154 -3.86 4.18 20.07
N THR A 155 -4.71 5.19 19.91
CA THR A 155 -5.75 5.52 20.88
C THR A 155 -7.05 4.89 20.40
N PHE A 156 -7.59 3.98 21.18
CA PHE A 156 -8.88 3.34 20.87
C PHE A 156 -10.03 4.29 21.23
N SER A 157 -11.12 4.17 20.49
CA SER A 157 -12.33 4.96 20.74
C SER A 157 -12.94 4.58 22.10
N SER A 158 -13.18 5.58 22.93
CA SER A 158 -13.88 5.37 24.22
C SER A 158 -15.36 5.02 24.03
N ARG A 159 -15.95 5.39 22.89
CA ARG A 159 -17.35 5.12 22.54
C ARG A 159 -17.43 4.46 21.17
N PRO A 160 -17.02 3.18 21.07
CA PRO A 160 -17.09 2.50 19.78
C PRO A 160 -18.54 2.31 19.32
N ASN A 161 -18.78 2.44 18.04
CA ASN A 161 -20.10 2.22 17.44
C ASN A 161 -20.51 0.75 17.68
N ARG A 162 -21.68 0.56 18.29
CA ARG A 162 -22.21 -0.76 18.70
C ARG A 162 -22.36 -1.75 17.52
N ASN A 163 -22.62 -1.24 16.33
CA ASN A 163 -22.81 -2.06 15.12
C ASN A 163 -21.49 -2.47 14.44
N LYS A 164 -20.35 -2.00 14.98
CA LYS A 164 -19.00 -2.27 14.42
C LYS A 164 -18.16 -3.07 15.42
N HIS A 165 -16.92 -3.33 15.05
CA HIS A 165 -15.98 -4.07 15.93
C HIS A 165 -15.53 -3.21 17.13
N LYS A 166 -15.07 -3.86 18.19
CA LYS A 166 -14.65 -3.17 19.42
C LYS A 166 -13.29 -2.46 19.32
N GLN A 167 -12.45 -2.84 18.37
CA GLN A 167 -11.11 -2.27 18.17
C GLN A 167 -11.14 -1.02 17.28
N GLN A 168 -12.12 -0.13 17.45
CA GLN A 168 -12.20 1.12 16.69
C GLN A 168 -11.12 2.09 17.18
N ILE A 169 -10.42 2.70 16.24
CA ILE A 169 -9.36 3.67 16.49
C ILE A 169 -9.98 5.07 16.53
N GLN A 170 -9.57 5.87 17.51
CA GLN A 170 -9.99 7.27 17.62
C GLN A 170 -9.47 8.05 16.41
N ILE A 171 -10.36 8.82 15.79
CA ILE A 171 -9.98 9.70 14.66
C ILE A 171 -9.21 10.89 15.23
N LEU A 172 -7.94 11.01 14.88
CA LEU A 172 -7.08 12.10 15.29
C LEU A 172 -7.26 13.31 14.36
N ARG A 173 -7.06 14.50 14.91
CA ARG A 173 -7.08 15.73 14.11
C ARG A 173 -5.89 15.70 13.13
N LYS A 174 -6.19 15.84 11.85
CA LYS A 174 -5.17 15.87 10.81
C LYS A 174 -4.52 17.24 10.73
N THR A 175 -3.21 17.25 10.58
CA THR A 175 -2.44 18.44 10.24
C THR A 175 -1.69 18.16 8.94
N SER A 176 -1.16 19.18 8.29
CA SER A 176 -0.37 19.03 7.06
C SER A 176 0.82 18.07 7.24
N LYS A 177 1.41 18.04 8.44
CA LYS A 177 2.53 17.15 8.76
C LYS A 177 2.12 15.71 9.03
N THR A 178 0.87 15.48 9.49
CA THR A 178 0.41 14.15 9.90
C THR A 178 -0.56 13.50 8.91
N GLU A 179 -0.95 14.19 7.85
CA GLU A 179 -1.96 13.66 6.92
C GLU A 179 -1.52 12.34 6.26
N ASN A 180 -0.22 12.18 5.98
CA ASN A 180 0.34 10.98 5.38
C ASN A 180 0.59 9.84 6.38
N TRP A 181 0.33 10.08 7.66
CA TRP A 181 0.53 9.07 8.71
C TRP A 181 -0.39 7.87 8.49
N ILE A 182 0.15 6.68 8.72
CA ILE A 182 -0.59 5.43 8.52
C ILE A 182 -1.94 5.43 9.27
N LEU A 183 -1.98 5.92 10.50
CA LEU A 183 -3.23 6.02 11.25
C LEU A 183 -4.22 6.99 10.58
N ASN A 184 -3.75 8.17 10.17
CA ASN A 184 -4.63 9.18 9.58
C ASN A 184 -5.22 8.75 8.23
N ARG A 185 -4.46 7.99 7.42
CA ARG A 185 -4.98 7.52 6.14
C ARG A 185 -5.83 6.25 6.26
N CYS A 186 -5.68 5.48 7.35
CA CYS A 186 -6.30 4.16 7.47
C CYS A 186 -7.45 4.08 8.49
N THR A 187 -7.54 4.98 9.46
CA THR A 187 -8.51 4.89 10.56
C THR A 187 -9.95 4.72 10.07
N ASN A 188 -10.37 5.51 9.08
CA ASN A 188 -11.74 5.41 8.57
C ASN A 188 -12.01 4.04 7.96
N THR A 189 -11.09 3.55 7.13
CA THR A 189 -11.22 2.22 6.51
C THR A 189 -11.18 1.13 7.58
N TRP A 190 -10.23 1.20 8.52
CA TRP A 190 -10.12 0.26 9.63
C TRP A 190 -11.43 0.19 10.42
N ASN A 191 -11.97 1.34 10.80
CA ASN A 191 -13.20 1.42 11.61
C ASN A 191 -14.45 0.93 10.86
N SER A 192 -14.39 0.86 9.53
CA SER A 192 -15.50 0.34 8.71
C SER A 192 -15.41 -1.18 8.46
N LEU A 193 -14.31 -1.84 8.84
CA LEU A 193 -14.13 -3.26 8.55
C LEU A 193 -15.14 -4.12 9.33
N PRO A 194 -15.66 -5.19 8.73
CA PRO A 194 -16.50 -6.18 9.43
C PRO A 194 -15.74 -6.92 10.54
N LYS A 195 -16.50 -7.33 11.57
CA LYS A 195 -15.95 -8.06 12.73
C LYS A 195 -15.20 -9.34 12.35
N ASN A 196 -15.69 -10.07 11.35
CA ASN A 196 -15.06 -11.33 10.92
C ASN A 196 -13.65 -11.12 10.36
N ILE A 197 -13.37 -9.95 9.77
CA ILE A 197 -12.02 -9.61 9.26
C ILE A 197 -11.10 -9.25 10.43
N ILE A 198 -11.58 -8.39 11.33
CA ILE A 198 -10.80 -7.94 12.49
C ILE A 198 -10.44 -9.11 13.41
N ASN A 199 -11.35 -10.08 13.56
CA ASN A 199 -11.16 -11.26 14.42
C ASN A 199 -10.35 -12.38 13.77
N SER A 200 -9.64 -12.10 12.68
CA SER A 200 -8.73 -13.08 12.05
C SER A 200 -7.69 -13.57 13.05
N LYS A 201 -7.27 -14.82 12.92
CA LYS A 201 -6.29 -15.42 13.83
C LYS A 201 -4.84 -15.14 13.43
N THR A 202 -4.61 -14.87 12.13
CA THR A 202 -3.25 -14.66 11.62
C THR A 202 -3.23 -13.47 10.65
N PRO A 203 -2.07 -12.81 10.49
CA PRO A 203 -1.92 -11.73 9.50
C PRO A 203 -2.20 -12.20 8.06
N LYS A 204 -1.88 -13.45 7.73
CA LYS A 204 -2.16 -14.03 6.41
C LYS A 204 -3.67 -14.16 6.18
N GLN A 205 -4.42 -14.66 7.16
CA GLN A 205 -5.88 -14.77 7.09
C GLN A 205 -6.50 -13.37 6.97
N PHE A 206 -6.04 -12.42 7.78
CA PHE A 206 -6.49 -11.03 7.73
C PHE A 206 -6.29 -10.44 6.32
N TRP A 207 -5.09 -10.60 5.75
CA TRP A 207 -4.76 -10.11 4.40
C TRP A 207 -5.74 -10.64 3.34
N VAL A 208 -6.01 -11.95 3.36
CA VAL A 208 -6.89 -12.58 2.36
C VAL A 208 -8.33 -12.08 2.50
N LEU A 209 -8.86 -12.06 3.73
CA LEU A 209 -10.23 -11.59 3.98
C LEU A 209 -10.37 -10.11 3.65
N LEU A 210 -9.40 -9.29 4.04
CA LEU A 210 -9.36 -7.87 3.74
C LEU A 210 -9.34 -7.62 2.23
N LYS A 211 -8.46 -8.32 1.50
CA LYS A 211 -8.36 -8.20 0.04
C LYS A 211 -9.71 -8.48 -0.62
N ASN A 212 -10.36 -9.59 -0.26
CA ASN A 212 -11.65 -9.97 -0.82
C ASN A 212 -12.74 -8.93 -0.51
N HIS A 213 -12.73 -8.41 0.71
CA HIS A 213 -13.68 -7.37 1.14
C HIS A 213 -13.51 -6.08 0.33
N LEU A 214 -12.26 -5.59 0.21
CA LEU A 214 -11.98 -4.36 -0.51
C LEU A 214 -12.28 -4.47 -2.01
N LEU A 215 -12.06 -5.63 -2.61
CA LEU A 215 -12.41 -5.86 -4.02
C LEU A 215 -13.94 -5.80 -4.21
N LYS A 216 -14.70 -6.49 -3.37
CA LYS A 216 -16.17 -6.47 -3.41
C LYS A 216 -16.74 -5.06 -3.21
N THR A 217 -16.19 -4.32 -2.24
CA THR A 217 -16.64 -2.94 -1.96
C THR A 217 -16.38 -2.01 -3.15
N LYS A 218 -15.26 -2.19 -3.85
CA LYS A 218 -14.95 -1.39 -5.06
C LYS A 218 -15.87 -1.75 -6.24
N GLU A 219 -16.21 -3.01 -6.39
CA GLU A 219 -17.16 -3.46 -7.41
C GLU A 219 -18.54 -2.83 -7.20
N ILE A 220 -19.01 -2.78 -5.95
CA ILE A 220 -20.31 -2.20 -5.59
C ILE A 220 -20.31 -0.68 -5.80
N ASN A 221 -19.25 0.00 -5.42
CA ASN A 221 -19.23 1.48 -5.40
C ASN A 221 -18.76 2.13 -6.71
N ASN A 222 -18.32 1.40 -7.68
CA ASN A 222 -17.90 1.82 -9.05
C ASN A 222 -17.23 3.23 -9.16
N THR A 223 -17.01 3.89 -8.04
CA THR A 223 -16.72 5.32 -7.95
C THR A 223 -15.26 5.64 -7.59
N PHE A 224 -14.46 4.66 -7.19
CA PHE A 224 -13.13 4.95 -6.62
C PHE A 224 -11.94 4.62 -7.53
N ILE A 225 -12.19 4.23 -8.78
CA ILE A 225 -11.11 3.70 -9.63
C ILE A 225 -10.56 4.73 -10.63
N TYR A 226 -11.29 5.82 -10.86
CA TYR A 226 -10.97 6.76 -11.94
C TYR A 226 -10.88 8.23 -11.50
N TYR A 227 -10.04 8.52 -10.51
CA TYR A 227 -9.67 9.92 -10.30
C TYR A 227 -8.23 10.01 -9.81
#